data_c7b0253c2e7cbf858ccbe000946754c6
#
_entry.id   c7b0253c2e7cbf858ccbe000946754c6
#
_cell.length_a   1.000
_cell.length_b   1.000
_cell.length_c   1.000
_cell.angle_alpha   90.00
_cell.angle_beta   90.00
_cell.angle_gamma   90.00
#
_symmetry.space_group_name_H-M   'P 1'
#
loop_
_entity.id
_entity.type
_entity.pdbx_description
1 polymer ?
#
loop_
_entity_poly.entity_id
_entity_poly.type
_entity_poly.pdbx_seq_one_letter_code
_entity_poly.pdbx_strand_id
1 'polypeptide(L)'
;MPRKKSTEIQEELLQTATEESKAVTKPRKASAKKKDASLSADREAEAQSVEKKTRSRKKSPLEDESATEETATVKEDRDAVKAEKGRVKKEKTVANKEKTEAKKTETAKIEATKVKEIVSNETYEESAQNPELGEEPLENASQDNVSRDEVRREGPRDTDAKEAHGILEVMADGYGFIRSENFMPGEQDVYVNSLMIRRFHLKTGDMIYGYAKSRNPQERYNALLYIETVNDLPVSAIFRRPDFDKLTPIFPDERIHMEREGKRVPTSLRVLDLLAPIGKGQRGMIVSPPKAGKTTLLKQIAQSILKNQPDMTLMILLIDERPEEVTDMMEEVVGDKVQVIYSTFDELPEHHKRVAEMTIERGKRLVEQGQDVCILLDSITRLARAYNLIVPSSGKVLSGGMDSAALHMPKRFFGAARNIREGGSLTILATALVDTGSRMDDVIYEEFKGTGNMELVLNRELQERRIFPAIDILKSGTRRDDLLLSPLEKDAADFIHRELATEKKTVVEETLSLFDRTVNNISLCETLVRGKTLQSSGRIGGEKAVIKINKNNL
;
A
#
# COMPACT_ATOMS: atom_id res chain seq x y z
N MET A 1 -4.68 -50.42 -26.66
CA MET A 1 -5.88 -50.53 -25.83
C MET A 1 -5.44 -50.29 -24.39
N PRO A 2 -5.85 -49.17 -23.77
CA PRO A 2 -6.96 -49.08 -22.83
C PRO A 2 -7.66 -47.69 -22.88
N ARG A 3 -8.87 -47.61 -23.39
CA ARG A 3 -9.71 -46.38 -23.37
C ARG A 3 -11.19 -46.70 -23.15
N LYS A 4 -11.51 -47.73 -22.35
CA LYS A 4 -12.88 -48.13 -22.08
C LYS A 4 -13.29 -48.18 -20.61
N LYS A 5 -12.45 -47.77 -19.65
CA LYS A 5 -12.79 -47.79 -18.21
C LYS A 5 -13.15 -46.43 -17.57
N SER A 6 -13.00 -45.32 -18.29
CA SER A 6 -13.33 -43.98 -17.74
C SER A 6 -14.78 -43.52 -18.03
N THR A 7 -15.48 -44.17 -18.95
CA THR A 7 -16.88 -43.80 -19.30
C THR A 7 -17.89 -44.50 -18.39
N GLU A 8 -17.60 -45.70 -17.92
CA GLU A 8 -18.51 -46.45 -17.02
C GLU A 8 -18.52 -45.86 -15.59
N ILE A 9 -17.43 -45.29 -15.12
CA ILE A 9 -17.36 -44.64 -13.78
C ILE A 9 -18.08 -43.27 -13.77
N GLN A 10 -18.18 -42.60 -14.92
CA GLN A 10 -18.93 -41.34 -15.00
C GLN A 10 -20.44 -41.54 -15.08
N GLU A 11 -20.93 -42.65 -15.63
CA GLU A 11 -22.36 -42.98 -15.66
C GLU A 11 -22.88 -43.49 -14.31
N GLU A 12 -22.07 -44.19 -13.50
CA GLU A 12 -22.46 -44.60 -12.15
C GLU A 12 -22.52 -43.39 -11.17
N LEU A 13 -21.68 -42.39 -11.29
CA LEU A 13 -21.73 -41.16 -10.50
C LEU A 13 -22.90 -40.25 -10.85
N LEU A 14 -23.41 -40.30 -12.08
CA LEU A 14 -24.62 -39.54 -12.49
C LEU A 14 -25.92 -40.19 -12.05
N GLN A 15 -25.95 -41.50 -11.82
CA GLN A 15 -27.14 -42.20 -11.34
C GLN A 15 -27.34 -42.08 -9.83
N THR A 16 -26.30 -42.01 -9.06
CA THR A 16 -26.36 -41.77 -7.58
C THR A 16 -26.79 -40.34 -7.23
N ALA A 17 -26.45 -39.35 -8.05
CA ALA A 17 -26.86 -37.95 -7.83
C ALA A 17 -28.34 -37.68 -8.17
N THR A 18 -29.01 -38.57 -8.95
CA THR A 18 -30.42 -38.42 -9.31
C THR A 18 -31.38 -39.13 -8.35
N GLU A 19 -30.93 -40.04 -7.50
CA GLU A 19 -31.76 -40.69 -6.48
C GLU A 19 -31.85 -39.90 -5.18
N GLU A 20 -30.85 -39.12 -4.80
CA GLU A 20 -30.89 -38.26 -3.59
C GLU A 20 -31.78 -37.01 -3.75
N SER A 21 -32.10 -36.58 -4.96
CA SER A 21 -32.94 -35.39 -5.19
C SER A 21 -34.47 -35.68 -5.16
N LYS A 22 -34.91 -36.94 -4.95
CA LYS A 22 -36.33 -37.31 -4.92
C LYS A 22 -36.93 -37.56 -3.54
N ALA A 23 -36.15 -37.38 -2.46
CA ALA A 23 -36.58 -37.70 -1.09
C ALA A 23 -37.09 -36.54 -0.22
N VAL A 24 -37.08 -35.29 -0.71
CA VAL A 24 -37.49 -34.10 0.08
C VAL A 24 -38.54 -33.28 -0.67
N THR A 25 -39.78 -33.81 -0.79
CA THR A 25 -40.95 -32.95 -1.00
C THR A 25 -42.22 -33.71 -0.60
N LYS A 26 -42.72 -33.49 0.61
CA LYS A 26 -44.14 -33.60 0.95
C LYS A 26 -44.54 -32.56 1.98
N PRO A 27 -45.59 -31.74 1.76
CA PRO A 27 -46.01 -30.66 2.63
C PRO A 27 -46.94 -31.16 3.75
N ARG A 28 -46.67 -30.68 4.98
CA ARG A 28 -47.61 -30.86 6.10
C ARG A 28 -48.55 -29.67 6.17
N LYS A 29 -49.86 -29.98 6.08
CA LYS A 29 -51.03 -29.11 6.20
C LYS A 29 -51.18 -28.53 7.60
N ALA A 30 -51.62 -27.29 7.64
CA ALA A 30 -52.04 -26.48 8.78
C ALA A 30 -53.21 -27.06 9.56
N SER A 31 -53.27 -26.82 10.87
CA SER A 31 -54.51 -26.73 11.64
C SER A 31 -54.52 -25.42 12.45
N ALA A 32 -55.46 -24.57 12.07
CA ALA A 32 -55.82 -23.35 12.79
C ALA A 32 -56.54 -23.68 14.10
N LYS A 33 -56.28 -22.93 15.16
CA LYS A 33 -57.26 -22.67 16.22
C LYS A 33 -57.12 -21.23 16.72
N LYS A 34 -58.22 -20.53 16.64
CA LYS A 34 -58.56 -19.22 17.19
C LYS A 34 -58.36 -19.16 18.70
N LYS A 35 -57.90 -18.01 19.21
CA LYS A 35 -58.45 -17.30 20.36
C LYS A 35 -58.07 -15.84 20.30
N ASP A 36 -59.03 -15.03 20.06
CA ASP A 36 -59.57 -13.76 20.51
C ASP A 36 -58.66 -12.89 21.41
N ALA A 37 -58.41 -11.69 20.90
CA ALA A 37 -58.97 -10.39 21.28
C ALA A 37 -58.74 -9.97 22.76
N SER A 38 -57.97 -8.94 22.90
CA SER A 38 -58.10 -7.81 23.79
C SER A 38 -56.72 -7.31 24.20
N LEU A 39 -56.39 -6.12 23.75
CA LEU A 39 -55.52 -5.11 24.36
C LEU A 39 -54.96 -4.17 23.27
N SER A 40 -55.87 -3.38 22.73
CA SER A 40 -55.55 -2.17 21.99
C SER A 40 -56.36 -1.02 22.57
N ALA A 41 -55.82 -0.41 23.59
CA ALA A 41 -56.24 0.91 24.07
C ALA A 41 -55.30 1.26 25.22
N ASP A 42 -54.18 1.95 24.92
CA ASP A 42 -53.40 2.76 25.87
C ASP A 42 -52.03 3.12 25.25
N ARG A 43 -52.08 3.82 24.12
CA ARG A 43 -50.87 4.51 23.60
C ARG A 43 -51.20 5.67 22.65
N GLU A 44 -52.21 6.43 22.96
CA GLU A 44 -52.53 7.70 22.24
C GLU A 44 -52.78 8.92 23.17
N ALA A 45 -52.09 9.00 24.31
CA ALA A 45 -52.29 10.11 25.26
C ALA A 45 -51.01 10.85 25.71
N GLU A 46 -49.88 10.75 25.01
CA GLU A 46 -48.65 11.48 25.39
C GLU A 46 -47.98 12.31 24.27
N ALA A 47 -48.69 12.66 23.21
CA ALA A 47 -48.15 13.48 22.12
C ALA A 47 -48.89 14.83 21.91
N GLN A 48 -49.50 15.42 22.96
CA GLN A 48 -50.15 16.73 22.84
C GLN A 48 -49.94 17.62 24.07
N SER A 49 -48.70 17.98 24.45
CA SER A 49 -48.46 19.01 25.47
C SER A 49 -47.16 19.80 25.41
N VAL A 50 -46.54 19.97 24.25
CA VAL A 50 -45.37 20.88 24.09
C VAL A 50 -45.49 21.75 22.84
N GLU A 51 -46.65 22.41 22.66
CA GLU A 51 -46.79 23.41 21.61
C GLU A 51 -47.66 24.58 22.09
N LYS A 52 -47.14 25.37 23.07
CA LYS A 52 -47.67 26.69 23.41
C LYS A 52 -46.71 27.41 24.36
N LYS A 53 -45.71 28.10 23.82
CA LYS A 53 -45.12 29.32 24.41
C LYS A 53 -43.97 29.82 23.55
N THR A 54 -44.31 30.59 22.53
CA THR A 54 -43.51 31.74 22.06
C THR A 54 -44.26 32.40 20.91
N ARG A 55 -45.15 33.29 21.28
CA ARG A 55 -45.68 34.34 20.39
C ARG A 55 -45.71 35.65 21.15
N SER A 56 -45.20 36.69 20.52
CA SER A 56 -45.28 38.12 20.76
C SER A 56 -44.01 38.76 21.33
N ARG A 57 -43.25 39.49 20.51
CA ARG A 57 -43.48 40.93 20.30
C ARG A 57 -42.62 41.47 19.15
N LYS A 58 -43.31 41.86 18.06
CA LYS A 58 -42.88 42.91 17.13
C LYS A 58 -43.09 44.26 17.76
N LYS A 59 -42.14 45.20 17.60
CA LYS A 59 -42.36 46.59 17.16
C LYS A 59 -41.02 47.32 17.05
N SER A 60 -40.75 47.81 15.87
CA SER A 60 -39.92 48.95 15.51
C SER A 60 -40.74 50.27 15.62
N PRO A 61 -40.22 51.46 15.25
CA PRO A 61 -38.93 52.14 15.35
C PRO A 61 -39.10 53.56 16.01
N LEU A 62 -37.99 54.30 16.16
CA LEU A 62 -37.87 55.78 15.96
C LEU A 62 -36.75 56.40 16.82
N GLU A 63 -35.84 57.03 16.11
CA GLU A 63 -35.13 58.28 16.30
C GLU A 63 -34.63 58.65 17.72
N ASP A 64 -33.32 58.89 17.88
CA ASP A 64 -32.78 60.24 17.96
C ASP A 64 -31.24 60.28 18.03
N GLU A 65 -30.70 61.29 17.40
CA GLU A 65 -29.31 61.71 17.32
C GLU A 65 -28.73 62.11 18.68
N SER A 66 -27.41 62.08 18.70
CA SER A 66 -26.45 62.71 19.59
C SER A 66 -25.68 61.81 20.55
N ALA A 67 -24.47 61.47 20.11
CA ALA A 67 -23.25 61.38 20.91
C ALA A 67 -22.08 60.85 20.04
N THR A 68 -21.62 61.69 19.16
CA THR A 68 -20.26 61.61 18.57
C THR A 68 -19.35 62.43 19.49
N GLU A 69 -18.34 61.82 20.12
CA GLU A 69 -17.04 62.42 20.50
C GLU A 69 -16.28 61.78 21.69
N GLU A 70 -16.50 60.52 22.06
CA GLU A 70 -15.67 59.90 23.12
C GLU A 70 -15.04 58.54 22.77
N THR A 71 -15.03 58.09 21.50
CA THR A 71 -14.46 56.78 21.15
C THR A 71 -13.13 56.82 20.38
N ALA A 72 -12.53 58.02 20.17
CA ALA A 72 -11.26 58.13 19.43
C ALA A 72 -9.99 57.98 20.30
N THR A 73 -10.05 58.29 21.61
CA THR A 73 -8.86 58.26 22.49
C THR A 73 -8.56 56.91 23.11
N VAL A 74 -9.50 55.95 23.11
CA VAL A 74 -9.28 54.61 23.69
C VAL A 74 -8.71 53.59 22.69
N LYS A 75 -8.68 53.90 21.38
CA LYS A 75 -8.10 53.04 20.35
C LYS A 75 -6.58 53.19 20.18
N GLU A 76 -6.03 54.40 20.39
CA GLU A 76 -4.58 54.65 20.27
C GLU A 76 -3.78 53.99 21.41
N ASP A 77 -4.27 53.96 22.61
CA ASP A 77 -3.60 53.31 23.76
C ASP A 77 -3.56 51.78 23.66
N ARG A 78 -4.52 51.15 22.95
CA ARG A 78 -4.52 49.68 22.74
C ARG A 78 -3.54 49.22 21.67
N ASP A 79 -3.26 50.02 20.68
CA ASP A 79 -2.31 49.68 19.61
C ASP A 79 -0.87 49.94 20.05
N ALA A 80 -0.58 50.94 20.90
CA ALA A 80 0.72 51.17 21.51
C ALA A 80 1.12 50.03 22.45
N VAL A 81 0.25 49.48 23.27
CA VAL A 81 0.49 48.33 24.16
C VAL A 81 0.68 47.02 23.38
N LYS A 82 0.07 46.86 22.20
CA LYS A 82 0.30 45.73 21.31
C LYS A 82 1.65 45.80 20.61
N ALA A 83 2.10 47.00 20.21
CA ALA A 83 3.40 47.20 19.59
C ALA A 83 4.57 46.92 20.55
N GLU A 84 4.45 47.31 21.82
CA GLU A 84 5.46 47.09 22.84
C GLU A 84 5.57 45.61 23.27
N LYS A 85 4.42 44.89 23.39
CA LYS A 85 4.42 43.43 23.61
C LYS A 85 4.96 42.63 22.43
N GLY A 86 4.83 43.12 21.19
CA GLY A 86 5.42 42.53 20.00
C GLY A 86 6.93 42.70 19.94
N ARG A 87 7.46 43.84 20.40
CA ARG A 87 8.92 44.12 20.45
C ARG A 87 9.65 43.28 21.49
N VAL A 88 9.10 43.18 22.71
CA VAL A 88 9.66 42.33 23.78
C VAL A 88 9.61 40.82 23.41
N LYS A 89 8.62 40.38 22.62
CA LYS A 89 8.56 38.99 22.13
C LYS A 89 9.58 38.71 21.03
N LYS A 90 9.89 39.68 20.17
CA LYS A 90 10.95 39.55 19.14
C LYS A 90 12.34 39.55 19.74
N GLU A 91 12.64 40.40 20.72
CA GLU A 91 13.94 40.41 21.39
C GLU A 91 14.20 39.12 22.21
N LYS A 92 13.16 38.57 22.90
CA LYS A 92 13.29 37.27 23.58
C LYS A 92 13.49 36.08 22.62
N THR A 93 12.95 36.16 21.39
CA THR A 93 13.11 35.10 20.37
C THR A 93 14.49 35.12 19.73
N VAL A 94 15.07 36.32 19.54
CA VAL A 94 16.43 36.49 19.00
C VAL A 94 17.47 36.05 20.07
N ALA A 95 17.33 36.47 21.32
CA ALA A 95 18.23 36.06 22.41
C ALA A 95 18.19 34.54 22.70
N ASN A 96 17.05 33.86 22.49
CA ASN A 96 16.96 32.40 22.60
C ASN A 96 17.56 31.67 21.38
N LYS A 97 17.54 32.29 20.20
CA LYS A 97 18.15 31.72 18.99
C LYS A 97 19.69 31.77 19.08
N GLU A 98 20.25 32.87 19.53
CA GLU A 98 21.70 33.02 19.74
C GLU A 98 22.22 32.08 20.85
N LYS A 99 21.48 31.88 21.96
CA LYS A 99 21.86 30.91 22.99
C LYS A 99 21.78 29.45 22.52
N THR A 100 20.90 29.11 21.55
CA THR A 100 20.76 27.76 21.00
C THR A 100 21.86 27.48 19.97
N GLU A 101 22.28 28.48 19.21
CA GLU A 101 23.40 28.37 18.27
C GLU A 101 24.77 28.34 18.99
N ALA A 102 24.94 29.10 20.05
CA ALA A 102 26.15 29.03 20.89
C ALA A 102 26.31 27.66 21.57
N LYS A 103 25.21 27.06 22.08
CA LYS A 103 25.26 25.70 22.63
C LYS A 103 25.52 24.60 21.59
N LYS A 104 25.05 24.75 20.36
CA LYS A 104 25.35 23.81 19.27
C LYS A 104 26.80 23.87 18.80
N THR A 105 27.42 25.06 18.83
CA THR A 105 28.83 25.23 18.47
C THR A 105 29.76 24.70 19.56
N GLU A 106 29.36 24.76 20.82
CA GLU A 106 30.15 24.24 21.95
C GLU A 106 30.08 22.71 22.03
N THR A 107 28.92 22.09 21.79
CA THR A 107 28.75 20.62 21.66
C THR A 107 29.52 20.05 20.46
N ALA A 108 29.49 20.74 19.31
CA ALA A 108 30.27 20.32 18.13
C ALA A 108 31.79 20.42 18.33
N LYS A 109 32.27 21.38 19.14
CA LYS A 109 33.70 21.47 19.52
C LYS A 109 34.14 20.38 20.50
N ILE A 110 33.25 19.97 21.42
CA ILE A 110 33.54 18.90 22.39
C ILE A 110 33.56 17.54 21.69
N GLU A 111 32.67 17.29 20.70
CA GLU A 111 32.70 16.07 19.89
C GLU A 111 33.91 16.00 18.96
N ALA A 112 34.33 17.13 18.35
CA ALA A 112 35.51 17.18 17.51
C ALA A 112 36.82 16.98 18.30
N THR A 113 36.84 17.35 19.57
CA THR A 113 38.01 17.14 20.46
C THR A 113 38.09 15.69 20.93
N LYS A 114 36.93 15.04 21.22
CA LYS A 114 36.91 13.61 21.57
C LYS A 114 37.28 12.68 20.39
N VAL A 115 36.92 13.04 19.16
CA VAL A 115 37.32 12.27 17.97
C VAL A 115 38.81 12.41 17.67
N LYS A 116 39.46 13.55 18.03
CA LYS A 116 40.92 13.72 17.89
C LYS A 116 41.72 12.97 18.95
N GLU A 117 41.18 12.79 20.15
CA GLU A 117 41.85 11.99 21.20
C GLU A 117 41.75 10.47 20.96
N ILE A 118 40.73 9.98 20.24
CA ILE A 118 40.58 8.55 19.88
C ILE A 118 41.50 8.15 18.72
N VAL A 119 41.84 9.10 17.81
CA VAL A 119 42.68 8.83 16.62
C VAL A 119 44.19 8.95 16.95
N SER A 120 44.59 9.51 18.10
CA SER A 120 46.00 9.67 18.48
C SER A 120 46.60 8.52 19.31
N ASN A 121 45.84 7.47 19.62
CA ASN A 121 46.33 6.36 20.48
C ASN A 121 46.46 5.00 19.76
N GLU A 122 46.31 4.94 18.41
CA GLU A 122 46.58 3.72 17.66
C GLU A 122 47.59 3.96 16.52
N THR A 123 48.83 4.29 16.90
CA THR A 123 50.01 4.11 16.04
C THR A 123 50.98 3.22 16.78
N TYR A 124 50.92 1.93 16.46
CA TYR A 124 52.04 1.02 16.79
C TYR A 124 52.97 0.92 15.60
N GLU A 125 54.23 1.09 15.93
CA GLU A 125 55.40 1.18 15.10
C GLU A 125 55.65 -0.08 14.29
N GLU A 126 55.85 0.10 13.01
CA GLU A 126 56.47 -0.84 12.09
C GLU A 126 57.99 -0.72 12.24
N SER A 127 58.65 -1.71 12.84
CA SER A 127 60.09 -1.85 12.77
C SER A 127 60.46 -3.07 11.93
N ALA A 128 61.03 -2.78 10.79
CA ALA A 128 61.68 -3.71 9.91
C ALA A 128 62.95 -4.29 10.57
N GLN A 129 63.11 -5.60 10.52
CA GLN A 129 64.42 -6.25 10.41
C GLN A 129 64.27 -7.64 9.78
N ASN A 130 64.84 -7.76 8.60
CA ASN A 130 65.18 -9.02 7.94
C ASN A 130 66.51 -9.54 8.53
N PRO A 131 66.76 -10.83 8.69
CA PRO A 131 67.93 -11.41 8.02
C PRO A 131 67.63 -12.72 7.30
N GLU A 132 68.30 -12.83 6.16
CA GLU A 132 68.54 -14.02 5.36
C GLU A 132 69.25 -15.14 6.14
N LEU A 133 69.08 -16.35 5.61
CA LEU A 133 69.98 -17.47 5.43
C LEU A 133 69.48 -18.83 5.94
N GLY A 134 69.52 -19.82 5.04
CA GLY A 134 69.67 -21.21 5.40
C GLY A 134 68.76 -22.19 4.63
N GLU A 135 69.15 -22.51 3.42
CA GLU A 135 68.72 -23.74 2.75
C GLU A 135 69.29 -24.97 3.43
N GLU A 136 68.48 -25.98 3.72
CA GLU A 136 68.80 -27.38 3.41
C GLU A 136 67.58 -28.32 3.55
N PRO A 137 67.51 -29.42 2.75
CA PRO A 137 66.29 -30.17 2.52
C PRO A 137 66.21 -31.45 3.36
N LEU A 138 65.05 -31.83 3.79
CA LEU A 138 64.76 -33.19 4.23
C LEU A 138 63.51 -33.76 3.53
N GLU A 139 63.76 -34.80 2.81
CA GLU A 139 62.83 -35.65 2.10
C GLU A 139 61.87 -36.42 3.04
N ASN A 140 60.74 -36.80 2.40
CA ASN A 140 59.85 -37.90 2.75
C ASN A 140 58.84 -37.72 3.89
N ALA A 141 57.59 -37.42 3.48
CA ALA A 141 56.40 -38.17 3.93
C ALA A 141 55.23 -37.92 3.00
N SER A 142 54.87 -38.96 2.28
CA SER A 142 53.53 -39.42 1.86
C SER A 142 52.53 -38.41 1.31
N GLN A 143 52.33 -38.53 0.00
CA GLN A 143 51.18 -38.09 -0.76
C GLN A 143 49.87 -38.57 -0.12
N ASP A 144 49.07 -37.67 0.35
CA ASP A 144 47.62 -37.83 0.35
C ASP A 144 47.01 -36.71 -0.48
N ASN A 145 46.80 -37.07 -1.76
CA ASN A 145 45.96 -36.34 -2.70
C ASN A 145 44.52 -36.43 -2.21
N VAL A 146 44.07 -35.51 -1.39
CA VAL A 146 42.66 -35.23 -1.20
C VAL A 146 42.24 -34.24 -2.28
N SER A 147 41.64 -34.80 -3.32
CA SER A 147 41.00 -34.11 -4.43
C SER A 147 40.01 -33.08 -3.90
N ARG A 148 40.15 -31.82 -4.37
CA ARG A 148 39.33 -30.66 -4.08
C ARG A 148 37.87 -30.74 -4.61
N ASP A 149 37.41 -31.90 -5.06
CA ASP A 149 36.12 -32.10 -5.71
C ASP A 149 35.06 -32.88 -4.91
N GLU A 150 35.32 -33.24 -3.65
CA GLU A 150 34.36 -33.97 -2.80
C GLU A 150 33.80 -33.21 -1.62
N VAL A 151 33.60 -31.87 -1.70
CA VAL A 151 32.67 -31.16 -0.83
C VAL A 151 31.31 -31.08 -1.53
N ARG A 152 30.86 -32.19 -2.07
CA ARG A 152 29.49 -32.41 -2.54
C ARG A 152 28.82 -33.43 -1.62
N ARG A 153 27.85 -32.92 -0.80
CA ARG A 153 26.66 -33.64 -0.34
C ARG A 153 26.89 -34.86 0.55
N GLU A 154 27.13 -34.61 1.81
CA GLU A 154 26.55 -35.45 2.86
C GLU A 154 26.01 -34.53 3.96
N GLY A 155 24.80 -33.99 3.74
CA GLY A 155 23.95 -33.59 4.85
C GLY A 155 23.61 -34.89 5.64
N PRO A 156 23.47 -34.82 6.96
CA PRO A 156 23.15 -35.99 7.75
C PRO A 156 21.86 -36.61 7.19
N ARG A 157 21.90 -37.87 6.82
CA ARG A 157 20.74 -38.71 6.51
C ARG A 157 19.99 -38.97 7.83
N ASP A 158 19.41 -37.91 8.41
CA ASP A 158 18.43 -38.07 9.46
C ASP A 158 17.13 -38.49 8.74
N THR A 159 16.78 -39.74 8.88
CA THR A 159 15.57 -40.36 8.28
C THR A 159 14.27 -39.69 8.75
N ASP A 160 14.34 -38.79 9.72
CA ASP A 160 13.22 -38.06 10.31
C ASP A 160 13.17 -36.56 9.96
N ALA A 161 14.02 -36.09 9.03
CA ALA A 161 14.00 -34.69 8.61
C ALA A 161 12.78 -34.38 7.73
N LYS A 162 12.01 -33.36 8.09
CA LYS A 162 10.84 -32.84 7.34
C LYS A 162 11.20 -31.58 6.62
N GLU A 163 10.62 -31.39 5.44
CA GLU A 163 10.73 -30.12 4.71
C GLU A 163 10.17 -28.97 5.55
N ALA A 164 10.88 -27.85 5.51
CA ALA A 164 10.50 -26.59 6.15
C ALA A 164 10.51 -25.49 5.10
N HIS A 165 9.34 -24.91 4.83
CA HIS A 165 9.17 -23.83 3.88
C HIS A 165 8.25 -22.74 4.45
N GLY A 166 8.65 -21.49 4.35
CA GLY A 166 7.84 -20.35 4.80
C GLY A 166 8.65 -19.10 5.05
N ILE A 167 7.99 -18.09 5.58
CA ILE A 167 8.58 -16.78 5.85
C ILE A 167 9.11 -16.69 7.27
N LEU A 168 10.36 -16.25 7.41
CA LEU A 168 10.99 -16.03 8.70
C LEU A 168 10.45 -14.78 9.40
N GLU A 169 10.00 -14.95 10.62
CA GLU A 169 9.77 -13.89 11.59
C GLU A 169 10.83 -13.98 12.70
N VAL A 170 11.68 -12.95 12.81
CA VAL A 170 12.70 -12.86 13.88
C VAL A 170 12.10 -12.15 15.08
N MET A 171 12.18 -12.80 16.24
CA MET A 171 11.67 -12.27 17.49
C MET A 171 12.68 -11.34 18.17
N ALA A 172 12.20 -10.50 19.10
CA ALA A 172 13.04 -9.53 19.82
C ALA A 172 14.24 -10.18 20.53
N ASP A 173 14.10 -11.43 20.99
CA ASP A 173 15.14 -12.20 21.67
C ASP A 173 16.19 -12.80 20.70
N GLY A 174 16.03 -12.58 19.40
CA GLY A 174 16.99 -12.96 18.37
C GLY A 174 16.84 -14.37 17.82
N TYR A 175 15.92 -15.19 18.31
CA TYR A 175 15.46 -16.42 17.65
C TYR A 175 14.31 -16.09 16.69
N GLY A 176 13.85 -17.06 15.90
CA GLY A 176 12.75 -16.82 14.95
C GLY A 176 11.89 -18.03 14.70
N PHE A 177 10.84 -17.82 13.89
CA PHE A 177 9.97 -18.87 13.39
C PHE A 177 9.77 -18.73 11.88
N ILE A 178 9.79 -19.85 11.19
CA ILE A 178 9.32 -19.93 9.81
C ILE A 178 7.80 -20.08 9.88
N ARG A 179 7.07 -19.07 9.36
CA ARG A 179 5.61 -19.04 9.29
C ARG A 179 5.17 -19.70 7.98
N SER A 180 4.37 -20.74 8.10
CA SER A 180 3.94 -21.54 6.94
C SER A 180 2.70 -20.96 6.25
N GLU A 181 1.79 -20.32 7.00
CA GLU A 181 0.50 -19.88 6.48
C GLU A 181 0.26 -18.39 6.75
N ASN A 182 -0.14 -17.66 5.71
CA ASN A 182 -0.62 -16.27 5.77
C ASN A 182 0.20 -15.33 6.67
N PHE A 183 1.51 -15.61 6.85
CA PHE A 183 2.45 -14.86 7.70
C PHE A 183 2.07 -14.81 9.20
N MET A 184 1.17 -15.67 9.61
CA MET A 184 0.66 -15.74 10.98
C MET A 184 1.24 -16.93 11.75
N PRO A 185 1.31 -16.86 13.10
CA PRO A 185 1.68 -17.99 13.93
C PRO A 185 0.74 -19.17 13.73
N GLY A 186 1.31 -20.36 13.48
CA GLY A 186 0.58 -21.60 13.26
C GLY A 186 1.20 -22.78 13.98
N GLU A 187 0.49 -23.92 13.95
CA GLU A 187 0.97 -25.16 14.57
C GLU A 187 2.13 -25.81 13.81
N GLN A 188 2.27 -25.50 12.53
CA GLN A 188 3.31 -26.02 11.66
C GLN A 188 4.57 -25.15 11.61
N ASP A 189 4.61 -24.09 12.42
CA ASP A 189 5.77 -23.21 12.48
C ASP A 189 7.04 -23.98 12.85
N VAL A 190 8.17 -23.56 12.25
CA VAL A 190 9.47 -24.16 12.51
C VAL A 190 10.35 -23.17 13.27
N TYR A 191 10.86 -23.59 14.41
CA TYR A 191 11.76 -22.79 15.23
C TYR A 191 13.12 -22.64 14.56
N VAL A 192 13.66 -21.40 14.55
CA VAL A 192 14.98 -21.06 14.04
C VAL A 192 15.83 -20.47 15.16
N ASN A 193 16.95 -21.10 15.46
CA ASN A 193 17.79 -20.65 16.55
C ASN A 193 18.57 -19.36 16.20
N SER A 194 18.95 -18.61 17.23
CA SER A 194 19.63 -17.30 17.06
C SER A 194 21.02 -17.41 16.43
N LEU A 195 21.69 -18.55 16.54
CA LEU A 195 22.98 -18.78 15.91
C LEU A 195 22.85 -18.88 14.39
N MET A 196 21.83 -19.59 13.89
CA MET A 196 21.55 -19.67 12.45
C MET A 196 21.20 -18.29 11.89
N ILE A 197 20.34 -17.54 12.56
CA ILE A 197 19.95 -16.18 12.14
C ILE A 197 21.19 -15.29 11.99
N ARG A 198 22.08 -15.28 13.00
CA ARG A 198 23.31 -14.47 12.94
C ARG A 198 24.31 -14.99 11.90
N ARG A 199 24.53 -16.31 11.85
CA ARG A 199 25.51 -16.94 10.93
C ARG A 199 25.17 -16.67 9.48
N PHE A 200 23.89 -16.75 9.10
CA PHE A 200 23.41 -16.60 7.73
C PHE A 200 22.84 -15.22 7.43
N HIS A 201 22.97 -14.24 8.36
CA HIS A 201 22.45 -12.87 8.19
C HIS A 201 20.97 -12.82 7.78
N LEU A 202 20.18 -13.75 8.36
CA LEU A 202 18.75 -13.83 8.09
C LEU A 202 18.01 -12.65 8.70
N LYS A 203 16.94 -12.22 8.02
CA LYS A 203 16.09 -11.11 8.44
C LYS A 203 14.63 -11.52 8.38
N THR A 204 13.79 -10.84 9.16
CA THR A 204 12.33 -10.95 9.02
C THR A 204 11.94 -10.68 7.55
N GLY A 205 11.06 -11.53 6.99
CA GLY A 205 10.62 -11.46 5.62
C GLY A 205 11.41 -12.33 4.64
N ASP A 206 12.50 -12.98 5.07
CA ASP A 206 13.18 -13.97 4.24
C ASP A 206 12.33 -15.23 4.08
N MET A 207 12.13 -15.69 2.86
CA MET A 207 11.54 -17.00 2.54
C MET A 207 12.63 -18.05 2.70
N ILE A 208 12.42 -19.00 3.59
CA ILE A 208 13.39 -20.06 3.87
C ILE A 208 12.83 -21.38 3.35
N TYR A 209 13.65 -22.09 2.59
CA TYR A 209 13.47 -23.50 2.28
C TYR A 209 14.62 -24.31 2.85
N GLY A 210 14.30 -25.40 3.54
CA GLY A 210 15.29 -26.25 4.18
C GLY A 210 14.64 -27.44 4.87
N TYR A 211 15.30 -27.99 5.87
CA TYR A 211 14.83 -29.17 6.57
C TYR A 211 14.87 -28.98 8.08
N ALA A 212 13.82 -29.44 8.73
CA ALA A 212 13.63 -29.37 10.16
C ALA A 212 13.62 -30.77 10.80
N LYS A 213 14.16 -30.88 11.99
CA LYS A 213 14.02 -32.05 12.85
C LYS A 213 12.62 -32.12 13.38
N SER A 214 12.00 -33.31 13.33
CA SER A 214 10.73 -33.56 13.97
C SER A 214 10.84 -33.29 15.48
N ARG A 215 9.84 -32.60 16.01
CA ARG A 215 9.73 -32.31 17.46
C ARG A 215 9.69 -33.56 18.29
N ASN A 216 10.32 -33.54 19.46
CA ASN A 216 10.07 -34.51 20.51
C ASN A 216 8.66 -34.31 21.10
N PRO A 217 8.04 -35.33 21.71
CA PRO A 217 6.71 -35.17 22.33
C PRO A 217 6.57 -34.04 23.35
N GLN A 218 7.70 -33.56 23.90
CA GLN A 218 7.76 -32.47 24.89
C GLN A 218 8.01 -31.08 24.25
N GLU A 219 8.36 -31.04 22.96
CA GLU A 219 8.64 -29.79 22.22
C GLU A 219 7.39 -29.36 21.45
N ARG A 220 7.13 -28.05 21.41
CA ARG A 220 5.97 -27.49 20.70
C ARG A 220 6.18 -27.40 19.20
N TYR A 221 7.40 -27.08 18.76
CA TYR A 221 7.74 -26.80 17.38
C TYR A 221 8.84 -27.71 16.85
N ASN A 222 8.85 -27.94 15.54
CA ASN A 222 9.99 -28.53 14.86
C ASN A 222 11.16 -27.52 14.88
N ALA A 223 12.39 -27.99 14.85
CA ALA A 223 13.58 -27.12 14.83
C ALA A 223 14.30 -27.20 13.49
N LEU A 224 14.62 -26.03 12.89
CA LEU A 224 15.36 -25.98 11.63
C LEU A 224 16.76 -26.56 11.80
N LEU A 225 17.13 -27.55 10.97
CA LEU A 225 18.43 -28.22 10.95
C LEU A 225 19.39 -27.52 10.00
N TYR A 226 19.00 -27.35 8.74
CA TYR A 226 19.79 -26.68 7.73
C TYR A 226 18.92 -25.96 6.70
N ILE A 227 19.51 -24.97 6.04
CA ILE A 227 18.88 -24.12 5.04
C ILE A 227 19.45 -24.51 3.67
N GLU A 228 18.59 -24.76 2.72
CA GLU A 228 18.95 -25.02 1.33
C GLU A 228 18.95 -23.72 0.52
N THR A 229 17.82 -22.98 0.57
CA THR A 229 17.71 -21.70 -0.12
C THR A 229 17.09 -20.64 0.77
N VAL A 230 17.37 -19.38 0.45
CA VAL A 230 16.70 -18.20 1.02
C VAL A 230 16.24 -17.30 -0.13
N ASN A 231 14.94 -17.02 -0.18
CA ASN A 231 14.30 -16.30 -1.28
C ASN A 231 14.63 -16.89 -2.66
N ASP A 232 14.58 -18.22 -2.76
CA ASP A 232 14.86 -19.01 -3.97
C ASP A 232 16.31 -18.94 -4.47
N LEU A 233 17.22 -18.32 -3.69
CA LEU A 233 18.64 -18.23 -4.00
C LEU A 233 19.48 -19.08 -3.03
N PRO A 234 20.65 -19.57 -3.46
CA PRO A 234 21.59 -20.24 -2.54
C PRO A 234 21.98 -19.32 -1.38
N VAL A 235 22.18 -19.88 -0.20
CA VAL A 235 22.54 -19.14 1.03
C VAL A 235 23.75 -18.22 0.83
N SER A 236 24.70 -18.58 -0.04
CA SER A 236 25.88 -17.76 -0.36
C SER A 236 25.55 -16.39 -0.99
N ALA A 237 24.40 -16.26 -1.66
CA ALA A 237 23.96 -15.01 -2.28
C ALA A 237 23.57 -13.95 -1.26
N ILE A 238 23.10 -14.37 -0.07
CA ILE A 238 22.59 -13.45 0.97
C ILE A 238 23.70 -12.60 1.58
N PHE A 239 24.94 -13.12 1.69
CA PHE A 239 26.07 -12.40 2.27
C PHE A 239 26.42 -11.12 1.51
N ARG A 240 26.04 -11.01 0.24
CA ARG A 240 26.29 -9.84 -0.62
C ARG A 240 25.08 -8.91 -0.73
N ARG A 241 23.96 -9.24 -0.08
CA ARG A 241 22.71 -8.49 -0.14
C ARG A 241 22.87 -7.15 0.57
N PRO A 242 22.65 -6.00 -0.09
CA PRO A 242 22.63 -4.70 0.56
C PRO A 242 21.40 -4.57 1.48
N ASP A 243 21.49 -3.72 2.49
CA ASP A 243 20.31 -3.38 3.29
C ASP A 243 19.39 -2.44 2.50
N PHE A 244 18.08 -2.65 2.57
CA PHE A 244 17.08 -1.86 1.88
C PHE A 244 17.23 -0.33 2.13
N ASP A 245 17.53 0.05 3.36
CA ASP A 245 17.67 1.46 3.76
C ASP A 245 18.94 2.13 3.21
N LYS A 246 19.92 1.34 2.72
CA LYS A 246 21.16 1.83 2.10
C LYS A 246 21.03 2.00 0.58
N LEU A 247 19.97 1.46 -0.04
CA LEU A 247 19.74 1.57 -1.46
C LEU A 247 19.34 2.99 -1.86
N THR A 248 19.76 3.45 -3.04
CA THR A 248 19.56 4.83 -3.51
C THR A 248 18.17 5.00 -4.13
N PRO A 249 17.23 5.74 -3.51
CA PRO A 249 15.91 5.95 -4.08
C PRO A 249 15.96 6.94 -5.26
N ILE A 250 15.24 6.63 -6.34
CA ILE A 250 15.03 7.50 -7.49
C ILE A 250 13.53 7.69 -7.76
N PHE A 251 13.19 8.63 -8.64
CA PHE A 251 11.81 8.76 -9.10
C PHE A 251 11.42 7.56 -9.98
N PRO A 252 10.13 7.14 -9.97
CA PRO A 252 9.62 6.20 -10.95
C PRO A 252 9.85 6.71 -12.37
N ASP A 253 10.61 5.96 -13.17
CA ASP A 253 10.98 6.27 -14.56
C ASP A 253 10.70 5.14 -15.53
N GLU A 254 10.30 3.96 -15.02
CA GLU A 254 9.83 2.81 -15.79
C GLU A 254 8.34 2.59 -15.53
N ARG A 255 7.52 2.71 -16.59
CA ARG A 255 6.07 2.59 -16.50
C ARG A 255 5.61 1.14 -16.39
N ILE A 256 4.68 0.89 -15.50
CA ILE A 256 3.91 -0.35 -15.42
C ILE A 256 2.68 -0.18 -16.31
N HIS A 257 2.77 -0.61 -17.57
CA HIS A 257 1.67 -0.47 -18.53
C HIS A 257 0.44 -1.26 -18.13
N MET A 258 -0.72 -0.60 -18.15
CA MET A 258 -2.00 -1.25 -17.91
C MET A 258 -2.67 -1.73 -19.20
N GLU A 259 -2.37 -1.09 -20.33
CA GLU A 259 -2.75 -1.57 -21.65
C GLU A 259 -1.83 -2.69 -22.15
N ARG A 260 -2.39 -3.57 -22.98
CA ARG A 260 -1.67 -4.62 -23.68
C ARG A 260 -1.86 -4.48 -25.18
N GLU A 261 -0.77 -4.57 -25.92
CA GLU A 261 -0.82 -4.55 -27.37
C GLU A 261 -1.74 -5.64 -27.94
N GLY A 262 -2.57 -5.26 -28.92
CA GLY A 262 -3.46 -6.18 -29.65
C GLY A 262 -4.65 -6.71 -28.87
N LYS A 263 -4.91 -6.27 -27.62
CA LYS A 263 -6.08 -6.66 -26.83
C LYS A 263 -6.82 -5.44 -26.31
N ARG A 264 -8.13 -5.46 -26.41
CA ARG A 264 -8.99 -4.45 -25.77
C ARG A 264 -8.97 -4.69 -24.26
N VAL A 265 -8.60 -3.65 -23.50
CA VAL A 265 -8.64 -3.65 -22.03
C VAL A 265 -9.79 -2.77 -21.53
N PRO A 266 -10.25 -2.95 -20.29
CA PRO A 266 -11.28 -2.11 -19.70
C PRO A 266 -10.92 -0.62 -19.76
N THR A 267 -11.92 0.23 -20.01
CA THR A 267 -11.75 1.69 -20.06
C THR A 267 -11.15 2.26 -18.78
N SER A 268 -11.44 1.65 -17.62
CA SER A 268 -10.83 1.99 -16.33
C SER A 268 -9.30 1.92 -16.35
N LEU A 269 -8.73 0.85 -16.91
CA LEU A 269 -7.28 0.68 -17.03
C LEU A 269 -6.67 1.63 -18.05
N ARG A 270 -7.37 1.93 -19.14
CA ARG A 270 -6.92 2.89 -20.15
C ARG A 270 -6.86 4.31 -19.60
N VAL A 271 -7.90 4.71 -18.84
CA VAL A 271 -7.94 6.01 -18.16
C VAL A 271 -6.81 6.11 -17.13
N LEU A 272 -6.63 5.07 -16.31
CA LEU A 272 -5.54 4.98 -15.34
C LEU A 272 -4.18 5.13 -16.03
N ASP A 273 -3.95 4.35 -17.08
CA ASP A 273 -2.68 4.28 -17.78
C ASP A 273 -2.27 5.61 -18.42
N LEU A 274 -3.23 6.40 -18.95
CA LEU A 274 -2.96 7.69 -19.59
C LEU A 274 -2.95 8.87 -18.62
N LEU A 275 -3.88 8.90 -17.65
CA LEU A 275 -4.11 10.11 -16.83
C LEU A 275 -3.51 10.03 -15.41
N ALA A 276 -3.24 8.84 -14.92
CA ALA A 276 -2.57 8.62 -13.65
C ALA A 276 -1.60 7.42 -13.76
N PRO A 277 -0.58 7.51 -14.65
CA PRO A 277 0.31 6.39 -14.94
C PRO A 277 1.04 5.92 -13.67
N ILE A 278 1.26 4.60 -13.60
CA ILE A 278 1.96 3.95 -12.52
C ILE A 278 3.37 3.59 -12.98
N GLY A 279 4.38 4.01 -12.25
CA GLY A 279 5.76 3.61 -12.48
C GLY A 279 6.26 2.63 -11.41
N LYS A 280 7.31 1.88 -11.72
CA LYS A 280 8.01 1.04 -10.74
C LYS A 280 8.52 1.92 -9.59
N GLY A 281 8.19 1.51 -8.36
CA GLY A 281 8.50 2.32 -7.17
C GLY A 281 7.46 3.39 -6.81
N GLN A 282 6.29 3.40 -7.46
CA GLN A 282 5.21 4.35 -7.22
C GLN A 282 4.61 4.21 -5.82
N ARG A 283 4.35 5.34 -5.17
CA ARG A 283 3.48 5.45 -3.99
C ARG A 283 2.12 5.95 -4.44
N GLY A 284 1.27 5.02 -4.90
CA GLY A 284 -0.05 5.35 -5.46
C GLY A 284 -1.16 5.22 -4.42
N MET A 285 -2.08 6.17 -4.43
CA MET A 285 -3.27 6.13 -3.59
C MET A 285 -4.52 6.05 -4.46
N ILE A 286 -5.36 5.03 -4.23
CA ILE A 286 -6.65 4.86 -4.88
C ILE A 286 -7.73 5.29 -3.89
N VAL A 287 -8.21 6.50 -4.07
CA VAL A 287 -9.19 7.14 -3.18
C VAL A 287 -10.59 6.75 -3.60
N SER A 288 -11.34 6.12 -2.71
CA SER A 288 -12.64 5.57 -3.06
C SER A 288 -13.71 5.85 -2.01
N PRO A 289 -14.83 6.46 -2.40
CA PRO A 289 -16.03 6.40 -1.61
C PRO A 289 -16.61 4.97 -1.61
N PRO A 290 -17.48 4.61 -0.63
CA PRO A 290 -18.12 3.31 -0.60
C PRO A 290 -18.89 3.01 -1.88
N LYS A 291 -18.82 1.75 -2.37
CA LYS A 291 -19.52 1.22 -3.56
C LYS A 291 -19.11 1.82 -4.92
N ALA A 292 -17.99 2.54 -5.02
CA ALA A 292 -17.54 3.16 -6.27
C ALA A 292 -16.80 2.22 -7.24
N GLY A 293 -16.71 0.92 -6.94
CA GLY A 293 -16.04 -0.07 -7.79
C GLY A 293 -14.56 -0.31 -7.44
N LYS A 294 -14.14 0.02 -6.21
CA LYS A 294 -12.77 -0.14 -5.69
C LYS A 294 -12.22 -1.55 -5.95
N THR A 295 -12.89 -2.59 -5.46
CA THR A 295 -12.45 -3.99 -5.54
C THR A 295 -12.32 -4.47 -6.99
N THR A 296 -13.28 -4.11 -7.86
CA THR A 296 -13.22 -4.41 -9.29
C THR A 296 -11.99 -3.77 -9.96
N LEU A 297 -11.70 -2.51 -9.64
CA LEU A 297 -10.54 -1.81 -10.17
C LEU A 297 -9.22 -2.44 -9.70
N LEU A 298 -9.11 -2.80 -8.41
CA LEU A 298 -7.93 -3.49 -7.89
C LEU A 298 -7.67 -4.82 -8.57
N LYS A 299 -8.72 -5.63 -8.80
CA LYS A 299 -8.62 -6.89 -9.54
C LYS A 299 -8.14 -6.67 -10.99
N GLN A 300 -8.69 -5.66 -11.66
CA GLN A 300 -8.27 -5.30 -13.02
C GLN A 300 -6.79 -4.89 -13.07
N ILE A 301 -6.33 -4.07 -12.10
CA ILE A 301 -4.92 -3.67 -11.97
C ILE A 301 -4.06 -4.90 -11.72
N ALA A 302 -4.42 -5.76 -10.76
CA ALA A 302 -3.70 -6.99 -10.44
C ALA A 302 -3.55 -7.89 -11.67
N GLN A 303 -4.65 -8.17 -12.37
CA GLN A 303 -4.65 -8.98 -13.59
C GLN A 303 -3.84 -8.36 -14.74
N SER A 304 -3.79 -7.02 -14.82
CA SER A 304 -2.98 -6.33 -15.82
C SER A 304 -1.49 -6.45 -15.49
N ILE A 305 -1.10 -6.24 -14.23
CA ILE A 305 0.30 -6.40 -13.77
C ILE A 305 0.78 -7.82 -14.07
N LEU A 306 0.02 -8.86 -13.71
CA LEU A 306 0.38 -10.26 -13.97
C LEU A 306 0.61 -10.57 -15.45
N LYS A 307 -0.15 -9.92 -16.33
CA LYS A 307 -0.06 -10.16 -17.78
C LYS A 307 1.05 -9.37 -18.45
N ASN A 308 1.31 -8.15 -17.96
CA ASN A 308 2.22 -7.20 -18.60
C ASN A 308 3.60 -7.18 -17.93
N GLN A 309 3.71 -7.61 -16.67
CA GLN A 309 4.92 -7.66 -15.87
C GLN A 309 5.10 -9.05 -15.22
N PRO A 310 5.36 -10.11 -16.00
CA PRO A 310 5.41 -11.49 -15.49
C PRO A 310 6.56 -11.72 -14.49
N ASP A 311 7.59 -10.88 -14.52
CA ASP A 311 8.72 -10.97 -13.60
C ASP A 311 8.48 -10.25 -12.26
N MET A 312 7.50 -9.39 -12.17
CA MET A 312 7.16 -8.64 -10.95
C MET A 312 6.44 -9.53 -9.94
N THR A 313 6.90 -9.52 -8.69
CA THR A 313 6.17 -10.16 -7.59
C THR A 313 4.99 -9.29 -7.16
N LEU A 314 3.79 -9.85 -7.21
CA LEU A 314 2.56 -9.18 -6.80
C LEU A 314 2.10 -9.69 -5.43
N MET A 315 2.07 -8.81 -4.44
CA MET A 315 1.54 -9.08 -3.11
C MET A 315 0.24 -8.30 -2.93
N ILE A 316 -0.84 -9.00 -2.58
CA ILE A 316 -2.15 -8.39 -2.30
C ILE A 316 -2.39 -8.50 -0.81
N LEU A 317 -2.45 -7.35 -0.13
CA LEU A 317 -2.63 -7.26 1.31
C LEU A 317 -4.03 -6.72 1.63
N LEU A 318 -4.88 -7.59 2.16
CA LEU A 318 -6.27 -7.28 2.52
C LEU A 318 -6.36 -7.15 4.05
N ILE A 319 -6.69 -5.95 4.54
CA ILE A 319 -6.76 -5.63 5.97
C ILE A 319 -8.18 -5.25 6.36
N ASP A 320 -8.75 -5.97 7.35
CA ASP A 320 -10.09 -5.75 7.89
C ASP A 320 -11.15 -5.82 6.76
N GLU A 321 -10.89 -6.68 5.74
CA GLU A 321 -11.83 -6.94 4.63
C GLU A 321 -12.70 -8.17 4.94
N ARG A 322 -13.74 -8.37 4.13
CA ARG A 322 -14.71 -9.46 4.33
C ARG A 322 -14.15 -10.78 3.79
N PRO A 323 -14.43 -11.93 4.47
CA PRO A 323 -13.97 -13.23 4.02
C PRO A 323 -14.37 -13.56 2.57
N GLU A 324 -15.59 -13.17 2.16
CA GLU A 324 -16.05 -13.37 0.78
C GLU A 324 -15.27 -12.54 -0.25
N GLU A 325 -14.81 -11.31 0.10
CA GLU A 325 -13.98 -10.48 -0.77
C GLU A 325 -12.55 -11.03 -0.85
N VAL A 326 -12.05 -11.65 0.23
CA VAL A 326 -10.76 -12.36 0.25
C VAL A 326 -10.80 -13.56 -0.70
N THR A 327 -11.81 -14.42 -0.57
CA THR A 327 -11.98 -15.60 -1.43
C THR A 327 -12.06 -15.20 -2.90
N ASP A 328 -12.89 -14.22 -3.22
CA ASP A 328 -13.08 -13.68 -4.55
C ASP A 328 -11.76 -13.12 -5.16
N MET A 329 -10.90 -12.49 -4.34
CA MET A 329 -9.57 -12.04 -4.79
C MET A 329 -8.62 -13.22 -5.05
N MET A 330 -8.62 -14.24 -4.19
CA MET A 330 -7.79 -15.43 -4.34
C MET A 330 -8.16 -16.26 -5.57
N GLU A 331 -9.46 -16.35 -5.89
CA GLU A 331 -9.94 -17.11 -7.04
C GLU A 331 -9.69 -16.39 -8.38
N GLU A 332 -9.81 -15.05 -8.42
CA GLU A 332 -9.67 -14.27 -9.65
C GLU A 332 -8.24 -13.83 -9.98
N VAL A 333 -7.34 -13.75 -8.98
CA VAL A 333 -5.97 -13.28 -9.16
C VAL A 333 -5.00 -14.41 -8.85
N VAL A 334 -4.77 -15.28 -9.84
CA VAL A 334 -3.91 -16.46 -9.72
C VAL A 334 -2.66 -16.31 -10.59
N GLY A 335 -1.49 -16.63 -10.04
CA GLY A 335 -0.21 -16.61 -10.74
C GLY A 335 0.94 -17.10 -9.86
N ASP A 336 2.04 -17.53 -10.48
CA ASP A 336 3.19 -18.12 -9.77
C ASP A 336 3.89 -17.13 -8.82
N LYS A 337 3.86 -15.83 -9.16
CA LYS A 337 4.46 -14.75 -8.36
C LYS A 337 3.41 -13.91 -7.62
N VAL A 338 2.24 -14.50 -7.33
CA VAL A 338 1.18 -13.83 -6.57
C VAL A 338 1.12 -14.36 -5.16
N GLN A 339 1.02 -13.47 -4.20
CA GLN A 339 0.76 -13.79 -2.80
C GLN A 339 -0.42 -12.95 -2.30
N VAL A 340 -1.52 -13.59 -1.93
CA VAL A 340 -2.66 -12.95 -1.26
C VAL A 340 -2.49 -13.17 0.25
N ILE A 341 -2.33 -12.07 0.97
CA ILE A 341 -2.10 -12.02 2.42
C ILE A 341 -3.27 -11.24 3.00
N TYR A 342 -3.88 -11.75 4.04
CA TYR A 342 -5.10 -11.14 4.55
C TYR A 342 -5.21 -11.23 6.07
N SER A 343 -6.04 -10.35 6.61
CA SER A 343 -6.57 -10.42 7.97
C SER A 343 -7.97 -9.83 7.93
N THR A 344 -8.97 -10.69 8.15
CA THR A 344 -10.40 -10.38 7.99
C THR A 344 -10.95 -9.56 9.15
N PHE A 345 -12.13 -8.97 8.98
CA PHE A 345 -12.72 -8.01 9.92
C PHE A 345 -13.05 -8.62 11.31
N ASP A 346 -13.14 -9.93 11.39
CA ASP A 346 -13.40 -10.68 12.63
C ASP A 346 -12.12 -11.00 13.43
N GLU A 347 -10.94 -10.66 12.88
CA GLU A 347 -9.66 -10.84 13.55
C GLU A 347 -9.29 -9.63 14.43
N LEU A 348 -8.33 -9.85 15.34
CA LEU A 348 -7.84 -8.82 16.25
C LEU A 348 -6.97 -7.77 15.51
N PRO A 349 -6.95 -6.52 15.97
CA PRO A 349 -6.10 -5.48 15.38
C PRO A 349 -4.60 -5.81 15.34
N GLU A 350 -4.11 -6.60 16.30
CA GLU A 350 -2.74 -7.10 16.36
C GLU A 350 -2.41 -8.01 15.18
N HIS A 351 -3.39 -8.77 14.66
CA HIS A 351 -3.24 -9.59 13.46
C HIS A 351 -3.09 -8.71 12.23
N HIS A 352 -3.93 -7.69 12.06
CA HIS A 352 -3.82 -6.70 10.98
C HIS A 352 -2.43 -6.04 10.94
N LYS A 353 -1.92 -5.65 12.13
CA LYS A 353 -0.59 -5.10 12.28
C LYS A 353 0.48 -6.08 11.82
N ARG A 354 0.43 -7.34 12.32
CA ARG A 354 1.45 -8.35 12.06
C ARG A 354 1.55 -8.70 10.58
N VAL A 355 0.43 -8.99 9.92
CA VAL A 355 0.45 -9.33 8.49
C VAL A 355 0.98 -8.16 7.65
N ALA A 356 0.67 -6.92 8.02
CA ALA A 356 1.19 -5.75 7.33
C ALA A 356 2.71 -5.59 7.53
N GLU A 357 3.21 -5.75 8.76
CA GLU A 357 4.64 -5.67 9.05
C GLU A 357 5.43 -6.79 8.34
N MET A 358 4.91 -8.02 8.33
CA MET A 358 5.52 -9.14 7.63
C MET A 358 5.53 -8.94 6.11
N THR A 359 4.44 -8.41 5.54
CA THR A 359 4.32 -8.14 4.11
C THR A 359 5.36 -7.12 3.64
N ILE A 360 5.51 -6.00 4.37
CA ILE A 360 6.48 -4.97 3.96
C ILE A 360 7.91 -5.46 4.12
N GLU A 361 8.21 -6.24 5.16
CA GLU A 361 9.55 -6.83 5.31
C GLU A 361 9.83 -7.86 4.21
N ARG A 362 8.84 -8.69 3.82
CA ARG A 362 8.96 -9.58 2.65
C ARG A 362 9.27 -8.79 1.38
N GLY A 363 8.51 -7.74 1.09
CA GLY A 363 8.75 -6.88 -0.07
C GLY A 363 10.17 -6.30 -0.08
N LYS A 364 10.66 -5.80 1.06
CA LYS A 364 12.04 -5.29 1.19
C LYS A 364 13.09 -6.37 0.91
N ARG A 365 12.88 -7.62 1.38
CA ARG A 365 13.84 -8.72 1.14
C ARG A 365 13.98 -9.05 -0.34
N LEU A 366 12.87 -9.03 -1.08
CA LEU A 366 12.88 -9.24 -2.52
C LEU A 366 13.61 -8.10 -3.26
N VAL A 367 13.33 -6.86 -2.88
CA VAL A 367 13.98 -5.68 -3.48
C VAL A 367 15.49 -5.63 -3.18
N GLU A 368 15.93 -6.06 -1.99
CA GLU A 368 17.37 -6.21 -1.66
C GLU A 368 18.09 -7.19 -2.59
N GLN A 369 17.36 -8.03 -3.33
CA GLN A 369 17.86 -8.95 -4.34
C GLN A 369 17.69 -8.44 -5.78
N GLY A 370 17.28 -7.18 -5.95
CA GLY A 370 17.08 -6.55 -7.25
C GLY A 370 15.76 -6.92 -7.93
N GLN A 371 14.79 -7.47 -7.19
CA GLN A 371 13.48 -7.83 -7.75
C GLN A 371 12.52 -6.63 -7.72
N ASP A 372 11.60 -6.60 -8.68
CA ASP A 372 10.47 -5.67 -8.71
C ASP A 372 9.29 -6.25 -7.96
N VAL A 373 8.76 -5.48 -7.02
CA VAL A 373 7.64 -5.88 -6.16
C VAL A 373 6.52 -4.85 -6.25
N CYS A 374 5.29 -5.30 -6.41
CA CYS A 374 4.09 -4.49 -6.28
C CYS A 374 3.23 -4.98 -5.12
N ILE A 375 2.89 -4.09 -4.18
CA ILE A 375 1.95 -4.36 -3.09
C ILE A 375 0.66 -3.61 -3.37
N LEU A 376 -0.45 -4.34 -3.51
CA LEU A 376 -1.80 -3.79 -3.52
C LEU A 376 -2.37 -3.89 -2.12
N LEU A 377 -2.55 -2.74 -1.44
CA LEU A 377 -3.08 -2.69 -0.07
C LEU A 377 -4.54 -2.24 -0.05
N ASP A 378 -5.42 -3.08 0.42
CA ASP A 378 -6.81 -2.76 0.68
C ASP A 378 -7.16 -2.98 2.15
N SER A 379 -7.21 -1.97 3.05
CA SER A 379 -6.98 -0.54 2.78
C SER A 379 -6.02 0.10 3.80
N ILE A 380 -5.37 1.19 3.42
CA ILE A 380 -4.51 1.97 4.32
C ILE A 380 -5.33 2.61 5.46
N THR A 381 -6.59 2.97 5.17
CA THR A 381 -7.52 3.53 6.17
C THR A 381 -7.77 2.56 7.30
N ARG A 382 -8.06 1.29 6.97
CA ARG A 382 -8.32 0.23 7.95
C ARG A 382 -7.05 -0.14 8.71
N LEU A 383 -5.90 -0.19 8.04
CA LEU A 383 -4.61 -0.39 8.68
C LEU A 383 -4.32 0.70 9.71
N ALA A 384 -4.52 1.98 9.36
CA ALA A 384 -4.32 3.10 10.29
C ALA A 384 -5.30 3.03 11.49
N ARG A 385 -6.55 2.61 11.27
CA ARG A 385 -7.53 2.37 12.34
C ARG A 385 -7.08 1.27 13.28
N ALA A 386 -6.55 0.14 12.77
CA ALA A 386 -6.02 -0.95 13.58
C ALA A 386 -4.86 -0.46 14.47
N TYR A 387 -3.92 0.29 13.90
CA TYR A 387 -2.84 0.89 14.70
C TYR A 387 -3.35 1.86 15.76
N ASN A 388 -4.44 2.60 15.50
CA ASN A 388 -5.05 3.51 16.48
C ASN A 388 -5.64 2.79 17.71
N LEU A 389 -6.02 1.52 17.55
CA LEU A 389 -6.50 0.68 18.66
C LEU A 389 -5.36 0.08 19.49
N ILE A 390 -4.20 -0.18 18.87
CA ILE A 390 -3.08 -0.90 19.48
C ILE A 390 -2.09 0.06 20.17
N VAL A 391 -1.83 1.22 19.55
CA VAL A 391 -0.79 2.14 20.01
C VAL A 391 -1.22 2.82 21.30
N PRO A 392 -0.37 2.83 22.35
CA PRO A 392 -0.66 3.60 23.56
C PRO A 392 -0.90 5.07 23.24
N SER A 393 -1.91 5.68 23.88
CA SER A 393 -2.25 7.07 23.61
C SER A 393 -1.06 8.00 23.86
N SER A 394 -0.70 8.79 22.84
CA SER A 394 0.36 9.79 22.92
C SER A 394 -0.10 11.10 23.58
N GLY A 395 -1.41 11.25 23.85
CA GLY A 395 -2.02 12.49 24.29
C GLY A 395 -2.17 13.56 23.20
N LYS A 396 -1.74 13.29 21.96
CA LYS A 396 -1.85 14.17 20.79
C LYS A 396 -2.87 13.60 19.80
N VAL A 397 -4.15 13.83 20.12
CA VAL A 397 -5.25 13.33 19.31
C VAL A 397 -5.60 14.36 18.23
N LEU A 398 -5.61 13.90 16.97
CA LEU A 398 -6.06 14.65 15.80
C LEU A 398 -7.59 14.66 15.73
N SER A 399 -8.14 15.43 14.81
CA SER A 399 -9.59 15.44 14.54
C SER A 399 -10.10 14.02 14.27
N GLY A 400 -11.32 13.72 14.69
CA GLY A 400 -11.90 12.37 14.50
C GLY A 400 -11.41 11.29 15.46
N GLY A 401 -10.61 11.63 16.48
CA GLY A 401 -10.14 10.66 17.48
C GLY A 401 -8.90 9.85 17.05
N MET A 402 -8.17 10.29 16.03
CA MET A 402 -6.94 9.65 15.55
C MET A 402 -5.73 10.08 16.37
N ASP A 403 -5.03 9.16 17.01
CA ASP A 403 -3.76 9.47 17.67
C ASP A 403 -2.65 9.67 16.63
N SER A 404 -1.86 10.73 16.78
CA SER A 404 -0.77 11.04 15.84
C SER A 404 0.31 9.95 15.78
N ALA A 405 0.53 9.20 16.88
CA ALA A 405 1.49 8.10 16.93
C ALA A 405 1.03 6.89 16.11
N ALA A 406 -0.28 6.67 16.00
CA ALA A 406 -0.86 5.57 15.25
C ALA A 406 -0.59 5.66 13.73
N LEU A 407 -0.36 6.86 13.21
CA LEU A 407 -0.05 7.09 11.78
C LEU A 407 1.41 6.76 11.42
N HIS A 408 2.30 6.66 12.40
CA HIS A 408 3.74 6.56 12.13
C HIS A 408 4.11 5.27 11.36
N MET A 409 3.65 4.11 11.82
CA MET A 409 3.97 2.82 11.17
C MET A 409 3.28 2.66 9.81
N PRO A 410 1.97 2.97 9.64
CA PRO A 410 1.35 2.99 8.32
C PRO A 410 2.02 3.96 7.34
N LYS A 411 2.51 5.13 7.79
CA LYS A 411 3.31 6.04 6.95
C LYS A 411 4.67 5.44 6.57
N ARG A 412 5.34 4.73 7.47
CA ARG A 412 6.58 4.00 7.14
C ARG A 412 6.31 2.89 6.13
N PHE A 413 5.21 2.15 6.28
CA PHE A 413 4.79 1.14 5.31
C PHE A 413 4.63 1.77 3.92
N PHE A 414 3.77 2.75 3.77
CA PHE A 414 3.50 3.41 2.48
C PHE A 414 4.72 4.16 1.93
N GLY A 415 5.50 4.78 2.81
CA GLY A 415 6.73 5.50 2.48
C GLY A 415 7.91 4.60 2.09
N ALA A 416 7.81 3.30 2.29
CA ALA A 416 8.84 2.34 1.84
C ALA A 416 8.87 2.21 0.31
N ALA A 417 7.75 2.50 -0.38
CA ALA A 417 7.68 2.45 -1.83
C ALA A 417 8.69 3.40 -2.48
N ARG A 418 9.55 2.86 -3.33
CA ARG A 418 10.60 3.58 -4.05
C ARG A 418 11.13 2.77 -5.23
N ASN A 419 11.54 3.47 -6.28
CA ASN A 419 12.40 2.91 -7.31
C ASN A 419 13.86 3.04 -6.88
N ILE A 420 14.73 2.13 -7.30
CA ILE A 420 16.10 2.00 -6.78
C ILE A 420 17.09 2.01 -7.93
N ARG A 421 18.12 2.86 -7.81
CA ARG A 421 19.15 3.02 -8.85
C ARG A 421 19.96 1.75 -9.09
N GLU A 422 20.22 0.97 -8.04
CA GLU A 422 21.00 -0.25 -8.07
C GLU A 422 20.24 -1.44 -8.65
N GLY A 423 18.94 -1.27 -8.90
CA GLY A 423 18.02 -2.28 -9.42
C GLY A 423 16.98 -2.74 -8.41
N GLY A 424 15.86 -3.20 -8.93
CA GLY A 424 14.66 -3.53 -8.17
C GLY A 424 13.82 -2.33 -7.78
N SER A 425 12.56 -2.58 -7.48
CA SER A 425 11.63 -1.54 -7.07
C SER A 425 10.57 -2.06 -6.10
N LEU A 426 10.08 -1.18 -5.23
CA LEU A 426 8.92 -1.44 -4.38
C LEU A 426 7.81 -0.46 -4.74
N THR A 427 6.79 -0.94 -5.43
CA THR A 427 5.58 -0.19 -5.76
C THR A 427 4.50 -0.49 -4.73
N ILE A 428 3.81 0.51 -4.20
CA ILE A 428 2.68 0.33 -3.29
C ILE A 428 1.49 1.12 -3.81
N LEU A 429 0.40 0.41 -4.11
CA LEU A 429 -0.89 0.99 -4.45
C LEU A 429 -1.85 0.72 -3.29
N ALA A 430 -2.16 1.76 -2.52
CA ALA A 430 -3.01 1.63 -1.34
C ALA A 430 -4.37 2.29 -1.56
N THR A 431 -5.44 1.59 -1.19
CA THR A 431 -6.76 2.21 -1.19
C THR A 431 -6.97 3.05 0.06
N ALA A 432 -7.57 4.23 -0.12
CA ALA A 432 -8.00 5.12 0.95
C ALA A 432 -9.51 5.32 0.87
N LEU A 433 -10.19 5.17 2.00
CA LEU A 433 -11.64 5.34 2.09
C LEU A 433 -11.96 6.81 2.39
N VAL A 434 -12.91 7.37 1.64
CA VAL A 434 -13.42 8.74 1.81
C VAL A 434 -14.95 8.73 1.77
N ASP A 435 -15.60 9.83 2.17
CA ASP A 435 -17.07 9.96 2.19
C ASP A 435 -17.80 8.86 2.96
N THR A 436 -17.14 8.30 3.97
CA THR A 436 -17.72 7.24 4.85
C THR A 436 -18.60 7.83 5.95
N GLY A 437 -18.61 9.15 6.12
CA GLY A 437 -19.22 9.85 7.25
C GLY A 437 -18.34 9.85 8.51
N SER A 438 -17.14 9.28 8.46
CA SER A 438 -16.19 9.23 9.56
C SER A 438 -15.09 10.29 9.41
N ARG A 439 -15.04 11.26 10.34
CA ARG A 439 -13.97 12.27 10.38
C ARG A 439 -12.57 11.66 10.55
N MET A 440 -12.45 10.46 11.10
CA MET A 440 -11.19 9.77 11.23
C MET A 440 -10.64 9.38 9.85
N ASP A 441 -11.50 8.91 8.94
CA ASP A 441 -11.10 8.52 7.59
C ASP A 441 -10.63 9.71 6.77
N ASP A 442 -11.31 10.87 6.91
CA ASP A 442 -10.90 12.12 6.26
C ASP A 442 -9.50 12.56 6.74
N VAL A 443 -9.23 12.46 8.05
CA VAL A 443 -7.91 12.78 8.61
C VAL A 443 -6.85 11.81 8.09
N ILE A 444 -7.14 10.51 8.07
CA ILE A 444 -6.22 9.51 7.53
C ILE A 444 -5.90 9.84 6.08
N TYR A 445 -6.92 10.07 5.24
CA TYR A 445 -6.71 10.42 3.84
C TYR A 445 -5.80 11.65 3.68
N GLU A 446 -6.09 12.77 4.36
CA GLU A 446 -5.28 13.99 4.25
C GLU A 446 -3.82 13.78 4.73
N GLU A 447 -3.61 12.98 5.77
CA GLU A 447 -2.27 12.66 6.29
C GLU A 447 -1.43 11.79 5.33
N PHE A 448 -2.08 10.93 4.52
CA PHE A 448 -1.42 10.10 3.51
C PHE A 448 -1.28 10.78 2.14
N LYS A 449 -2.17 11.70 1.78
CA LYS A 449 -2.13 12.46 0.53
C LYS A 449 -0.80 13.15 0.30
N GLY A 450 -0.20 13.72 1.35
CA GLY A 450 1.13 14.34 1.29
C GLY A 450 2.28 13.35 1.09
N THR A 451 2.09 12.07 1.40
CA THR A 451 3.11 11.01 1.29
C THR A 451 3.12 10.37 -0.10
N GLY A 452 1.96 10.29 -0.75
CA GLY A 452 1.80 9.75 -2.10
C GLY A 452 2.42 10.61 -3.19
N ASN A 453 2.71 9.99 -4.32
CA ASN A 453 3.15 10.66 -5.56
C ASN A 453 2.28 10.29 -6.78
N MET A 454 1.19 9.57 -6.58
CA MET A 454 0.15 9.27 -7.54
C MET A 454 -1.18 9.18 -6.79
N GLU A 455 -2.24 9.72 -7.35
CA GLU A 455 -3.58 9.68 -6.78
C GLU A 455 -4.59 9.36 -7.89
N LEU A 456 -5.42 8.33 -7.66
CA LEU A 456 -6.56 7.99 -8.50
C LEU A 456 -7.83 8.11 -7.66
N VAL A 457 -8.68 9.08 -7.97
CA VAL A 457 -9.87 9.40 -7.19
C VAL A 457 -11.12 8.85 -7.89
N LEU A 458 -11.87 8.00 -7.19
CA LEU A 458 -13.20 7.56 -7.62
C LEU A 458 -14.25 8.58 -7.16
N ASN A 459 -15.25 8.82 -8.03
CA ASN A 459 -16.28 9.83 -7.83
C ASN A 459 -17.64 9.21 -7.56
N ARG A 460 -18.25 9.60 -6.43
CA ARG A 460 -19.55 9.09 -6.01
C ARG A 460 -20.68 9.53 -6.93
N GLU A 461 -20.68 10.78 -7.42
CA GLU A 461 -21.72 11.28 -8.31
C GLU A 461 -21.78 10.50 -9.64
N LEU A 462 -20.60 10.16 -10.20
CA LEU A 462 -20.52 9.33 -11.43
C LEU A 462 -21.08 7.93 -11.17
N GLN A 463 -20.76 7.33 -10.02
CA GLN A 463 -21.27 6.01 -9.65
C GLN A 463 -22.79 6.03 -9.45
N GLU A 464 -23.35 7.04 -8.78
CA GLU A 464 -24.81 7.20 -8.60
C GLU A 464 -25.53 7.36 -9.95
N ARG A 465 -24.90 8.02 -10.92
CA ARG A 465 -25.36 8.15 -12.30
C ARG A 465 -25.10 6.92 -13.18
N ARG A 466 -24.48 5.87 -12.63
CA ARG A 466 -24.10 4.64 -13.37
C ARG A 466 -23.12 4.90 -14.52
N ILE A 467 -22.27 5.92 -14.42
CA ILE A 467 -21.19 6.22 -15.36
C ILE A 467 -19.94 5.52 -14.87
N PHE A 468 -19.40 4.59 -15.68
CA PHE A 468 -18.21 3.81 -15.35
C PHE A 468 -17.17 3.89 -16.48
N PRO A 469 -15.86 3.94 -16.13
CA PRO A 469 -15.31 3.98 -14.77
C PRO A 469 -15.67 5.28 -14.04
N ALA A 470 -16.03 5.17 -12.76
CA ALA A 470 -16.39 6.33 -11.94
C ALA A 470 -15.15 7.07 -11.44
N ILE A 471 -14.23 7.43 -12.35
CA ILE A 471 -12.96 8.11 -12.05
C ILE A 471 -13.12 9.62 -12.18
N ASP A 472 -12.73 10.36 -11.14
CA ASP A 472 -12.59 11.81 -11.17
C ASP A 472 -11.27 12.18 -11.84
N ILE A 473 -11.33 12.42 -13.15
CA ILE A 473 -10.16 12.67 -13.99
C ILE A 473 -9.41 13.93 -13.51
N LEU A 474 -10.14 14.97 -13.07
CA LEU A 474 -9.51 16.24 -12.65
C LEU A 474 -8.70 16.11 -11.34
N LYS A 475 -9.13 15.21 -10.46
CA LYS A 475 -8.45 14.99 -9.18
C LYS A 475 -7.40 13.89 -9.25
N SER A 476 -7.39 13.11 -10.34
CA SER A 476 -6.46 12.01 -10.54
C SER A 476 -5.21 12.48 -11.28
N GLY A 477 -4.04 11.91 -10.93
CA GLY A 477 -2.80 12.23 -11.61
C GLY A 477 -1.57 11.65 -10.92
N THR A 478 -0.43 11.72 -11.62
CA THR A 478 0.87 11.24 -11.15
C THR A 478 1.88 12.38 -11.13
N ARG A 479 2.67 12.50 -10.05
CA ARG A 479 3.81 13.42 -10.03
C ARG A 479 4.90 12.89 -10.95
N ARG A 480 5.46 13.77 -11.76
CA ARG A 480 6.50 13.43 -12.73
C ARG A 480 6.01 12.40 -13.76
N ASP A 481 4.74 12.55 -14.19
CA ASP A 481 4.17 11.81 -15.31
C ASP A 481 4.98 12.03 -16.62
N ASP A 482 5.75 13.12 -16.70
CA ASP A 482 6.73 13.41 -17.74
C ASP A 482 7.83 12.35 -17.90
N LEU A 483 8.12 11.56 -16.85
CA LEU A 483 9.07 10.45 -16.89
C LEU A 483 8.42 9.14 -17.38
N LEU A 484 7.09 9.04 -17.34
CA LEU A 484 6.34 7.82 -17.60
C LEU A 484 5.56 7.86 -18.92
N LEU A 485 5.18 9.05 -19.39
CA LEU A 485 4.41 9.24 -20.61
C LEU A 485 5.31 9.64 -21.78
N SER A 486 5.01 9.12 -22.95
CA SER A 486 5.60 9.64 -24.20
C SER A 486 5.12 11.09 -24.45
N PRO A 487 5.84 11.88 -25.26
CA PRO A 487 5.42 13.25 -25.58
C PRO A 487 3.99 13.33 -26.15
N LEU A 488 3.58 12.36 -26.96
CA LEU A 488 2.23 12.29 -27.54
C LEU A 488 1.17 12.05 -26.47
N GLU A 489 1.41 11.12 -25.55
CA GLU A 489 0.52 10.82 -24.44
C GLU A 489 0.41 11.98 -23.47
N LYS A 490 1.53 12.64 -23.17
CA LYS A 490 1.56 13.83 -22.30
C LYS A 490 0.74 14.97 -22.89
N ASP A 491 0.89 15.26 -24.19
CA ASP A 491 0.12 16.29 -24.89
C ASP A 491 -1.38 15.98 -24.89
N ALA A 492 -1.76 14.71 -25.04
CA ALA A 492 -3.15 14.26 -25.00
C ALA A 492 -3.72 14.34 -23.57
N ALA A 493 -2.99 13.91 -22.55
CA ALA A 493 -3.40 13.99 -21.16
C ALA A 493 -3.60 15.46 -20.73
N ASP A 494 -2.66 16.35 -21.05
CA ASP A 494 -2.76 17.78 -20.78
C ASP A 494 -3.94 18.44 -21.52
N PHE A 495 -4.27 17.95 -22.72
CA PHE A 495 -5.44 18.42 -23.46
C PHE A 495 -6.74 18.00 -22.75
N ILE A 496 -6.87 16.73 -22.35
CA ILE A 496 -8.03 16.23 -21.62
C ILE A 496 -8.24 17.02 -20.32
N HIS A 497 -7.19 17.22 -19.53
CA HIS A 497 -7.27 17.98 -18.27
C HIS A 497 -7.72 19.43 -18.50
N ARG A 498 -7.26 20.09 -19.57
CA ARG A 498 -7.67 21.48 -19.90
C ARG A 498 -9.13 21.56 -20.32
N GLU A 499 -9.61 20.66 -21.16
CA GLU A 499 -11.00 20.64 -21.62
C GLU A 499 -11.96 20.37 -20.44
N LEU A 500 -11.64 19.40 -19.59
CA LEU A 500 -12.43 19.10 -18.40
C LEU A 500 -12.46 20.23 -17.37
N ALA A 501 -11.41 21.06 -17.30
CA ALA A 501 -11.38 22.22 -16.42
C ALA A 501 -12.38 23.31 -16.83
N THR A 502 -12.75 23.39 -18.13
CA THR A 502 -13.63 24.43 -18.67
C THR A 502 -15.11 24.09 -18.59
N GLU A 503 -15.53 22.82 -18.81
CA GLU A 503 -16.94 22.39 -18.81
C GLU A 503 -17.17 21.05 -18.06
N LYS A 504 -17.57 21.13 -16.80
CA LYS A 504 -17.42 20.04 -15.82
C LYS A 504 -18.33 18.79 -15.96
N LYS A 505 -19.48 18.80 -16.63
CA LYS A 505 -20.42 17.64 -16.52
C LYS A 505 -20.61 16.83 -17.80
N THR A 506 -20.73 17.45 -18.95
CA THR A 506 -20.91 16.77 -20.23
C THR A 506 -19.58 16.26 -20.80
N VAL A 507 -18.49 16.97 -20.53
CA VAL A 507 -17.15 16.64 -21.05
C VAL A 507 -16.58 15.34 -20.46
N VAL A 508 -16.94 14.97 -19.22
CA VAL A 508 -16.51 13.68 -18.63
C VAL A 508 -17.09 12.50 -19.42
N GLU A 509 -18.40 12.54 -19.71
CA GLU A 509 -19.07 11.47 -20.46
C GLU A 509 -18.55 11.39 -21.91
N GLU A 510 -18.35 12.56 -22.55
CA GLU A 510 -17.76 12.63 -23.87
C GLU A 510 -16.32 12.09 -23.89
N THR A 511 -15.50 12.43 -22.89
CA THR A 511 -14.13 11.90 -22.76
C THR A 511 -14.13 10.40 -22.59
N LEU A 512 -14.95 9.85 -21.70
CA LEU A 512 -15.08 8.39 -21.53
C LEU A 512 -15.58 7.71 -22.81
N SER A 513 -16.52 8.35 -23.53
CA SER A 513 -16.98 7.87 -24.82
C SER A 513 -15.87 7.84 -25.88
N LEU A 514 -14.89 8.76 -25.84
CA LEU A 514 -13.72 8.71 -26.73
C LEU A 514 -12.81 7.51 -26.43
N PHE A 515 -12.59 7.20 -25.15
CA PHE A 515 -11.89 5.97 -24.77
C PHE A 515 -12.62 4.73 -25.31
N ASP A 516 -13.94 4.67 -25.22
CA ASP A 516 -14.72 3.51 -25.68
C ASP A 516 -14.72 3.35 -27.21
N ARG A 517 -14.63 4.43 -27.96
CA ARG A 517 -14.60 4.43 -29.44
C ARG A 517 -13.23 4.12 -30.03
N THR A 518 -12.17 4.27 -29.27
CA THR A 518 -10.80 3.99 -29.70
C THR A 518 -10.33 2.62 -29.21
N VAL A 519 -9.45 1.98 -29.97
CA VAL A 519 -8.97 0.63 -29.66
C VAL A 519 -7.97 0.66 -28.50
N ASN A 520 -7.06 1.65 -28.49
CA ASN A 520 -5.99 1.81 -27.51
C ASN A 520 -5.69 3.29 -27.24
N ASN A 521 -4.84 3.58 -26.27
CA ASN A 521 -4.46 4.94 -25.89
C ASN A 521 -3.67 5.65 -26.98
N ILE A 522 -2.86 4.96 -27.76
CA ILE A 522 -2.10 5.55 -28.87
C ILE A 522 -3.08 6.15 -29.90
N SER A 523 -4.08 5.36 -30.35
CA SER A 523 -5.07 5.84 -31.31
C SER A 523 -5.96 6.96 -30.75
N LEU A 524 -6.24 6.95 -29.44
CA LEU A 524 -6.90 8.05 -28.76
C LEU A 524 -6.06 9.34 -28.80
N CYS A 525 -4.79 9.25 -28.42
CA CYS A 525 -3.85 10.37 -28.41
C CYS A 525 -3.68 10.98 -29.81
N GLU A 526 -3.50 10.15 -30.84
CA GLU A 526 -3.43 10.63 -32.21
C GLU A 526 -4.71 11.37 -32.65
N THR A 527 -5.88 10.85 -32.27
CA THR A 527 -7.16 11.48 -32.61
C THR A 527 -7.31 12.84 -31.94
N LEU A 528 -6.93 12.95 -30.66
CA LEU A 528 -7.00 14.20 -29.90
C LEU A 528 -6.01 15.26 -30.43
N VAL A 529 -4.79 14.87 -30.73
CA VAL A 529 -3.75 15.79 -31.22
C VAL A 529 -4.08 16.27 -32.64
N ARG A 530 -4.57 15.40 -33.55
CA ARG A 530 -5.07 15.81 -34.89
C ARG A 530 -6.25 16.78 -34.79
N GLY A 531 -7.21 16.49 -33.88
CA GLY A 531 -8.34 17.39 -33.62
C GLY A 531 -7.90 18.79 -33.13
N LYS A 532 -6.89 18.86 -32.27
CA LYS A 532 -6.27 20.12 -31.78
C LYS A 532 -5.63 20.94 -32.91
N THR A 533 -4.93 20.28 -33.83
CA THR A 533 -4.29 20.94 -34.98
C THR A 533 -5.34 21.56 -35.93
N LEU A 534 -6.45 20.89 -36.16
CA LEU A 534 -7.55 21.41 -36.99
C LEU A 534 -8.27 22.58 -36.31
N GLN A 535 -8.42 22.60 -34.99
CA GLN A 535 -9.01 23.72 -34.26
C GLN A 535 -8.08 24.96 -34.21
N SER A 536 -6.77 24.75 -34.10
CA SER A 536 -5.80 25.86 -34.10
C SER A 536 -5.66 26.53 -35.48
N SER A 537 -5.82 25.77 -36.56
CA SER A 537 -5.84 26.28 -37.93
C SER A 537 -7.17 26.92 -38.36
N GLY A 538 -8.27 26.64 -37.63
CA GLY A 538 -9.63 27.17 -37.92
C GLY A 538 -10.02 28.42 -37.11
N ARG A 539 -9.18 28.96 -36.22
CA ARG A 539 -9.47 30.17 -35.44
C ARG A 539 -9.22 31.47 -36.22
N ILE A 540 -9.88 31.62 -37.36
CA ILE A 540 -10.18 32.92 -37.97
C ILE A 540 -11.71 33.01 -38.02
N GLY A 541 -12.35 33.44 -36.91
CA GLY A 541 -13.79 33.67 -36.84
C GLY A 541 -14.41 33.07 -35.57
N GLY A 542 -14.74 34.00 -34.64
CA GLY A 542 -15.22 33.65 -33.29
C GLY A 542 -16.52 32.87 -33.26
N GLU A 543 -16.45 31.59 -33.02
CA GLU A 543 -17.54 30.76 -32.49
C GLU A 543 -16.98 29.69 -31.56
N LYS A 544 -17.69 29.42 -30.44
CA LYS A 544 -17.34 28.44 -29.43
C LYS A 544 -17.22 27.06 -30.08
N ALA A 545 -16.02 26.49 -30.11
CA ALA A 545 -15.78 25.15 -30.62
C ALA A 545 -16.29 24.11 -29.64
N VAL A 546 -17.51 23.62 -29.85
CA VAL A 546 -17.99 22.33 -29.36
C VAL A 546 -17.23 21.24 -30.11
N ILE A 547 -16.72 20.22 -29.43
CA ILE A 547 -16.06 19.05 -30.04
C ILE A 547 -17.08 18.33 -30.96
N LYS A 548 -17.26 18.80 -32.17
CA LYS A 548 -17.97 18.07 -33.23
C LYS A 548 -16.96 17.19 -33.95
N ILE A 549 -16.74 16.00 -33.44
CA ILE A 549 -16.06 14.94 -34.18
C ILE A 549 -16.97 14.55 -35.34
N ASN A 550 -16.48 14.83 -36.55
CA ASN A 550 -17.20 14.52 -37.78
C ASN A 550 -17.48 13.01 -37.87
N LYS A 551 -18.74 12.61 -37.85
CA LYS A 551 -19.21 11.22 -37.85
C LYS A 551 -18.81 10.41 -39.10
N ASN A 552 -18.14 11.02 -40.07
CA ASN A 552 -17.84 10.42 -41.37
C ASN A 552 -16.41 9.91 -41.55
N ASN A 553 -15.57 9.92 -40.51
CA ASN A 553 -14.18 9.46 -40.59
C ASN A 553 -13.83 8.43 -39.47
N LEU A 554 -14.77 7.58 -39.13
CA LEU A 554 -14.53 6.40 -38.26
C LEU A 554 -14.92 5.13 -39.01
#